data_e8009d04939851379bd9b887872ac44f
#
_entry.id   e8009d04939851379bd9b887872ac44f
#
_cell.length_a   1.000
_cell.length_b   1.000
_cell.length_c   1.000
_cell.angle_alpha   90.00
_cell.angle_beta   90.00
_cell.angle_gamma   90.00
#
_symmetry.space_group_name_H-M   'P 1'
#
loop_
_entity.id
_entity.type
_entity.pdbx_description
1 polymer ?
#
loop_
_entity_poly.entity_id
_entity_poly.type
_entity_poly.pdbx_seq_one_letter_code
_entity_poly.pdbx_strand_id
1 'polypeptide(L)'
;MPLSFPALIAEKLKTEKFALLDIGCSGGIDPKWRAFEPRLRALGIDASATECRRLAGLERNPDISYVAAFVSSAANKPIDLSAGPAAPLIMKIRDRMSFMRTREIREERLKDASAEEQFRHNAWELTGLADPGKPVVVPDLLTQRGWTDLDYLKIDIDGADFEILQTFDGRFDTLGVIAVQLEVNFVGTEQPHEHTFHNTDRFLRGAGFDLFRLDVRNCSTRALPARYIWPTPAETVSGRPFQGEAYYARDVLAPHRAEAGGRLSTEKIAKLAAVFSAWDVPDAAAELLIGRRETLAPLFDIDTGLDLLAAQTQANRRRPLSYRAYMATFEADSPEFYRPEGPVPTWERIKSAWRGYWHPREKRP
;
A
#
# COMPACT_ATOMS: atom_id res chain seq x y z
N MET A 1 4.57 4.05 23.87
CA MET A 1 3.58 3.23 23.11
C MET A 1 3.90 1.77 23.40
N PRO A 2 2.93 0.86 23.43
CA PRO A 2 3.25 -0.56 23.48
C PRO A 2 4.15 -0.93 22.30
N LEU A 3 5.06 -1.88 22.49
CA LEU A 3 5.97 -2.36 21.45
C LEU A 3 5.15 -2.96 20.32
N SER A 4 5.31 -2.48 19.07
CA SER A 4 4.73 -3.10 17.89
C SER A 4 5.68 -4.13 17.28
N PHE A 5 5.15 -5.06 16.47
CA PHE A 5 6.01 -6.05 15.84
C PHE A 5 7.09 -5.42 14.93
N PRO A 6 6.80 -4.40 14.08
CA PRO A 6 7.85 -3.70 13.32
C PRO A 6 8.92 -3.05 14.22
N ALA A 7 8.53 -2.49 15.37
CA ALA A 7 9.48 -1.91 16.31
C ALA A 7 10.40 -2.97 16.94
N LEU A 8 9.85 -4.15 17.30
CA LEU A 8 10.65 -5.29 17.75
C LEU A 8 11.70 -5.66 16.69
N ILE A 9 11.30 -5.79 15.42
CA ILE A 9 12.25 -6.13 14.35
C ILE A 9 13.31 -5.04 14.20
N ALA A 10 12.92 -3.76 14.22
CA ALA A 10 13.87 -2.65 14.15
C ALA A 10 14.97 -2.72 15.23
N GLU A 11 14.61 -3.09 16.46
CA GLU A 11 15.59 -3.29 17.56
C GLU A 11 16.57 -4.44 17.23
N LYS A 12 16.13 -5.46 16.54
CA LYS A 12 16.92 -6.67 16.23
C LYS A 12 17.82 -6.54 15.00
N LEU A 13 17.56 -5.58 14.12
CA LEU A 13 18.34 -5.35 12.90
C LEU A 13 19.79 -4.90 13.14
N LYS A 14 20.17 -4.60 14.40
CA LYS A 14 21.54 -4.19 14.80
C LYS A 14 22.05 -3.01 13.96
N THR A 15 22.86 -3.31 12.92
CA THR A 15 23.44 -2.32 12.01
C THR A 15 22.67 -2.18 10.70
N GLU A 16 21.87 -3.16 10.33
CA GLU A 16 21.08 -3.11 9.12
C GLU A 16 19.93 -2.09 9.25
N LYS A 17 19.55 -1.52 8.11
CA LYS A 17 18.45 -0.56 8.03
C LYS A 17 17.31 -1.14 7.22
N PHE A 18 16.10 -0.71 7.53
CA PHE A 18 14.95 -0.88 6.65
C PHE A 18 15.00 0.23 5.60
N ALA A 19 15.25 -0.14 4.35
CA ALA A 19 15.46 0.78 3.23
C ALA A 19 14.15 0.95 2.44
N LEU A 20 13.61 2.18 2.44
CA LEU A 20 12.33 2.53 1.83
C LEU A 20 12.50 3.59 0.73
N LEU A 21 11.90 3.36 -0.43
CA LEU A 21 11.76 4.34 -1.50
C LEU A 21 10.28 4.68 -1.67
N ASP A 22 9.96 5.98 -1.58
CA ASP A 22 8.60 6.52 -1.73
C ASP A 22 8.59 7.50 -2.92
N ILE A 23 8.01 7.08 -4.03
CA ILE A 23 7.87 7.88 -5.24
C ILE A 23 6.46 8.45 -5.27
N GLY A 24 6.34 9.79 -5.24
CA GLY A 24 5.10 10.49 -4.96
C GLY A 24 4.92 10.68 -3.44
N CYS A 25 5.95 11.19 -2.77
CA CYS A 25 6.00 11.27 -1.31
C CYS A 25 5.34 12.55 -0.74
N SER A 26 4.37 13.14 -1.44
CA SER A 26 3.62 14.30 -0.93
C SER A 26 3.01 13.99 0.44
N GLY A 27 3.19 14.90 1.40
CA GLY A 27 2.83 14.68 2.81
C GLY A 27 3.91 13.96 3.65
N GLY A 28 4.95 13.41 3.03
CA GLY A 28 6.09 12.75 3.68
C GLY A 28 5.95 11.24 3.83
N ILE A 29 6.98 10.61 4.37
CA ILE A 29 7.00 9.17 4.62
C ILE A 29 5.88 8.79 5.60
N ASP A 30 5.06 7.82 5.20
CA ASP A 30 3.90 7.35 5.98
C ASP A 30 4.32 7.03 7.44
N PRO A 31 3.60 7.56 8.45
CA PRO A 31 3.90 7.36 9.86
C PRO A 31 4.04 5.90 10.30
N LYS A 32 3.38 4.95 9.62
CA LYS A 32 3.51 3.52 9.95
C LYS A 32 4.96 3.02 9.85
N TRP A 33 5.76 3.59 8.95
CA TRP A 33 7.17 3.23 8.77
C TRP A 33 8.07 3.78 9.87
N ARG A 34 7.62 4.78 10.65
CA ARG A 34 8.36 5.30 11.80
C ARG A 34 8.57 4.25 12.91
N ALA A 35 7.79 3.17 12.89
CA ALA A 35 8.02 2.03 13.77
C ALA A 35 9.41 1.38 13.58
N PHE A 36 10.04 1.58 12.41
CA PHE A 36 11.40 1.11 12.14
C PHE A 36 12.51 2.05 12.64
N GLU A 37 12.21 3.23 13.17
CA GLU A 37 13.25 4.09 13.75
C GLU A 37 13.90 3.44 15.00
N PRO A 38 15.22 3.54 15.16
CA PRO A 38 16.20 4.31 14.38
C PRO A 38 16.80 3.58 13.16
N ARG A 39 16.22 2.49 12.72
CA ARG A 39 16.73 1.68 11.59
C ARG A 39 16.09 2.04 10.24
N LEU A 40 15.21 3.03 10.20
CA LEU A 40 14.59 3.50 8.97
C LEU A 40 15.59 4.34 8.15
N ARG A 41 15.82 3.93 6.89
CA ARG A 41 16.45 4.73 5.85
C ARG A 41 15.43 4.95 4.75
N ALA A 42 15.15 6.19 4.37
CA ALA A 42 14.16 6.45 3.33
C ALA A 42 14.61 7.52 2.33
N LEU A 43 14.18 7.34 1.08
CA LEU A 43 14.27 8.33 0.03
C LEU A 43 12.86 8.63 -0.46
N GLY A 44 12.39 9.85 -0.22
CA GLY A 44 11.17 10.38 -0.81
C GLY A 44 11.49 11.14 -2.10
N ILE A 45 10.71 10.91 -3.15
CA ILE A 45 10.81 11.62 -4.43
C ILE A 45 9.45 12.24 -4.73
N ASP A 46 9.42 13.53 -5.03
CA ASP A 46 8.22 14.24 -5.43
C ASP A 46 8.55 15.30 -6.49
N ALA A 47 7.59 15.58 -7.37
CA ALA A 47 7.76 16.62 -8.40
C ALA A 47 7.78 18.04 -7.79
N SER A 48 7.15 18.23 -6.62
CA SER A 48 7.07 19.52 -5.94
C SER A 48 8.34 19.83 -5.15
N ALA A 49 9.19 20.71 -5.69
CA ALA A 49 10.38 21.20 -5.00
C ALA A 49 10.04 21.94 -3.69
N THR A 50 8.89 22.60 -3.63
CA THR A 50 8.42 23.29 -2.42
C THR A 50 8.06 22.31 -1.33
N GLU A 51 7.35 21.24 -1.68
CA GLU A 51 7.00 20.17 -0.74
C GLU A 51 8.24 19.44 -0.24
N CYS A 52 9.14 19.04 -1.13
CA CYS A 52 10.40 18.40 -0.74
C CYS A 52 11.22 19.26 0.24
N ARG A 53 11.32 20.57 0.01
CA ARG A 53 12.00 21.49 0.96
C ARG A 53 11.28 21.56 2.29
N ARG A 54 9.94 21.63 2.29
CA ARG A 54 9.13 21.64 3.51
C ARG A 54 9.35 20.38 4.33
N LEU A 55 9.30 19.22 3.69
CA LEU A 55 9.50 17.91 4.31
C LEU A 55 10.92 17.77 4.86
N ALA A 56 11.94 18.15 4.09
CA ALA A 56 13.34 18.12 4.54
C ALA A 56 13.59 19.03 5.76
N GLY A 57 12.89 20.17 5.84
CA GLY A 57 12.98 21.07 6.99
C GLY A 57 12.29 20.53 8.27
N LEU A 58 11.36 19.62 8.13
CA LEU A 58 10.65 18.97 9.26
C LEU A 58 11.30 17.66 9.67
N GLU A 59 12.06 17.01 8.80
CA GLU A 59 12.65 15.70 9.03
C GLU A 59 13.77 15.78 10.08
N ARG A 60 13.73 14.85 11.03
CA ARG A 60 14.73 14.75 12.12
C ARG A 60 15.62 13.53 12.00
N ASN A 61 15.21 12.52 11.21
CA ASN A 61 16.01 11.34 10.98
C ASN A 61 17.03 11.64 9.85
N PRO A 62 18.34 11.64 10.11
CA PRO A 62 19.37 11.96 9.10
C PRO A 62 19.45 10.93 7.96
N ASP A 63 18.85 9.76 8.13
CA ASP A 63 18.80 8.69 7.12
C ASP A 63 17.59 8.82 6.19
N ILE A 64 16.75 9.84 6.38
CA ILE A 64 15.62 10.15 5.51
C ILE A 64 15.95 11.41 4.70
N SER A 65 15.77 11.34 3.39
CA SER A 65 15.99 12.45 2.49
C SER A 65 14.86 12.59 1.48
N TYR A 66 14.64 13.82 1.01
CA TYR A 66 13.62 14.16 0.01
C TYR A 66 14.28 14.78 -1.21
N VAL A 67 13.87 14.37 -2.39
CA VAL A 67 14.41 14.80 -3.68
C VAL A 67 13.30 15.34 -4.54
N ALA A 68 13.43 16.59 -4.93
CA ALA A 68 12.56 17.18 -5.94
C ALA A 68 12.99 16.69 -7.32
N ALA A 69 12.18 15.84 -7.94
CA ALA A 69 12.44 15.34 -9.27
C ALA A 69 11.14 14.90 -9.96
N PHE A 70 11.06 15.18 -11.25
CA PHE A 70 10.04 14.60 -12.10
C PHE A 70 10.54 13.22 -12.58
N VAL A 71 9.89 12.16 -12.13
CA VAL A 71 10.29 10.79 -12.48
C VAL A 71 9.91 10.45 -13.91
N SER A 72 10.72 9.66 -14.59
CA SER A 72 10.53 9.28 -16.00
C SER A 72 11.01 7.87 -16.27
N SER A 73 10.47 7.24 -17.31
CA SER A 73 10.91 5.94 -17.80
C SER A 73 12.21 5.98 -18.60
N ALA A 74 12.60 7.15 -19.10
CA ALA A 74 13.83 7.32 -19.87
C ALA A 74 14.47 8.68 -19.62
N ALA A 75 15.80 8.75 -19.66
CA ALA A 75 16.52 10.01 -19.58
C ALA A 75 16.06 10.98 -20.67
N ASN A 76 15.79 12.22 -20.30
CA ASN A 76 15.32 13.30 -21.19
C ASN A 76 13.91 13.13 -21.81
N LYS A 77 13.12 12.15 -21.38
CA LYS A 77 11.73 12.01 -21.80
C LYS A 77 10.82 12.32 -20.61
N PRO A 78 10.18 13.49 -20.55
CA PRO A 78 9.17 13.76 -19.54
C PRO A 78 8.02 12.74 -19.70
N ILE A 79 7.48 12.26 -18.58
CA ILE A 79 6.25 11.49 -18.62
C ILE A 79 5.13 12.41 -19.07
N ASP A 80 4.48 12.05 -20.15
CA ASP A 80 3.27 12.72 -20.58
C ASP A 80 2.06 11.97 -19.98
N LEU A 81 1.59 12.45 -18.85
CA LEU A 81 0.42 11.91 -18.17
C LEU A 81 -0.86 12.04 -19.03
N SER A 82 -0.82 12.88 -20.10
CA SER A 82 -1.94 13.09 -20.99
C SER A 82 -1.90 12.25 -22.27
N ALA A 83 -0.76 11.68 -22.63
CA ALA A 83 -0.50 11.13 -23.97
C ALA A 83 -0.48 9.60 -24.06
N GLY A 84 -0.72 8.87 -22.97
CA GLY A 84 -0.88 7.40 -23.08
C GLY A 84 -2.08 7.04 -23.98
N PRO A 85 -1.99 5.99 -24.82
CA PRO A 85 -3.08 5.59 -25.72
C PRO A 85 -4.40 5.31 -24.99
N ALA A 86 -4.34 5.03 -23.69
CA ALA A 86 -5.49 4.83 -22.83
C ALA A 86 -5.97 6.11 -22.13
N ALA A 87 -5.18 7.17 -22.08
CA ALA A 87 -5.57 8.42 -21.41
C ALA A 87 -6.93 8.96 -21.89
N PRO A 88 -7.26 8.98 -23.21
CA PRO A 88 -8.58 9.40 -23.67
C PRO A 88 -9.72 8.52 -23.18
N LEU A 89 -9.51 7.22 -23.02
CA LEU A 89 -10.54 6.30 -22.50
C LEU A 89 -10.71 6.48 -21.01
N ILE A 90 -9.62 6.54 -20.25
CA ILE A 90 -9.66 6.79 -18.81
C ILE A 90 -10.35 8.12 -18.52
N MET A 91 -10.02 9.20 -19.25
CA MET A 91 -10.69 10.48 -19.12
C MET A 91 -12.19 10.39 -19.39
N LYS A 92 -12.61 9.72 -20.46
CA LYS A 92 -14.04 9.49 -20.75
C LYS A 92 -14.76 8.69 -19.67
N ILE A 93 -14.07 7.74 -19.02
CA ILE A 93 -14.61 6.98 -17.91
C ILE A 93 -14.70 7.89 -16.65
N ARG A 94 -13.66 8.67 -16.37
CA ARG A 94 -13.66 9.67 -15.26
C ARG A 94 -14.80 10.66 -15.40
N ASP A 95 -15.05 11.19 -16.59
CA ASP A 95 -16.13 12.14 -16.85
C ASP A 95 -17.53 11.59 -16.50
N ARG A 96 -17.68 10.27 -16.45
CA ARG A 96 -18.91 9.61 -16.02
C ARG A 96 -19.03 9.46 -14.51
N MET A 97 -17.99 9.74 -13.73
CA MET A 97 -17.97 9.56 -12.27
C MET A 97 -18.57 10.77 -11.57
N SER A 98 -19.17 10.54 -10.39
CA SER A 98 -19.83 11.56 -9.60
C SER A 98 -18.87 12.63 -9.11
N PHE A 99 -17.63 12.31 -8.81
CA PHE A 99 -16.62 13.27 -8.36
C PHE A 99 -16.30 14.32 -9.43
N MET A 100 -16.31 13.96 -10.73
CA MET A 100 -16.13 14.94 -11.81
C MET A 100 -17.30 15.90 -11.88
N ARG A 101 -18.53 15.43 -11.71
CA ARG A 101 -19.70 16.33 -11.65
C ARG A 101 -19.64 17.27 -10.43
N THR A 102 -19.17 16.78 -9.30
CA THR A 102 -18.97 17.60 -8.11
C THR A 102 -17.92 18.68 -8.35
N ARG A 103 -16.83 18.34 -9.04
CA ARG A 103 -15.80 19.29 -9.47
C ARG A 103 -16.38 20.37 -10.39
N GLU A 104 -17.09 19.99 -11.43
CA GLU A 104 -17.76 20.93 -12.34
C GLU A 104 -18.68 21.92 -11.60
N ILE A 105 -19.55 21.41 -10.69
CA ILE A 105 -20.44 22.24 -9.88
C ILE A 105 -19.63 23.21 -9.00
N ARG A 106 -18.51 22.77 -8.45
CA ARG A 106 -17.63 23.62 -7.65
C ARG A 106 -16.98 24.70 -8.49
N GLU A 107 -16.46 24.35 -9.65
CA GLU A 107 -15.85 25.31 -10.61
C GLU A 107 -16.87 26.33 -11.10
N GLU A 108 -18.10 25.90 -11.39
CA GLU A 108 -19.19 26.83 -11.74
C GLU A 108 -19.48 27.85 -10.63
N ARG A 109 -19.54 27.39 -9.36
CA ARG A 109 -19.73 28.28 -8.20
C ARG A 109 -18.57 29.25 -7.99
N LEU A 110 -17.33 28.81 -8.29
CA LEU A 110 -16.14 29.65 -8.16
C LEU A 110 -16.07 30.77 -9.21
N LYS A 111 -16.81 30.68 -10.32
CA LYS A 111 -16.87 31.77 -11.31
C LYS A 111 -17.47 33.06 -10.71
N ASP A 112 -18.42 32.88 -9.77
CA ASP A 112 -19.08 34.00 -9.08
C ASP A 112 -18.43 34.30 -7.72
N ALA A 113 -17.37 33.57 -7.34
CA ALA A 113 -16.69 33.74 -6.08
C ALA A 113 -15.74 34.96 -6.10
N SER A 114 -15.41 35.46 -4.92
CA SER A 114 -14.42 36.53 -4.79
C SER A 114 -13.05 36.09 -5.31
N ALA A 115 -12.24 37.06 -5.76
CA ALA A 115 -10.88 36.78 -6.22
C ALA A 115 -10.01 36.08 -5.16
N GLU A 116 -10.28 36.33 -3.88
CA GLU A 116 -9.61 35.67 -2.75
C GLU A 116 -9.98 34.20 -2.62
N GLU A 117 -11.26 33.85 -2.82
CA GLU A 117 -11.73 32.45 -2.80
C GLU A 117 -11.22 31.67 -4.01
N GLN A 118 -11.21 32.29 -5.21
CA GLN A 118 -10.62 31.72 -6.40
C GLN A 118 -9.13 31.48 -6.22
N PHE A 119 -8.40 32.44 -5.62
CA PHE A 119 -6.97 32.30 -5.31
C PHE A 119 -6.70 31.17 -4.33
N ARG A 120 -7.48 31.06 -3.24
CA ARG A 120 -7.31 29.96 -2.27
C ARG A 120 -7.54 28.59 -2.89
N HIS A 121 -8.49 28.49 -3.81
CA HIS A 121 -8.77 27.26 -4.51
C HIS A 121 -7.66 26.89 -5.50
N ASN A 122 -7.21 27.86 -6.28
CA ASN A 122 -6.16 27.67 -7.29
C ASN A 122 -4.75 27.59 -6.70
N ALA A 123 -4.54 28.14 -5.50
CA ALA A 123 -3.24 28.09 -4.83
C ALA A 123 -2.76 26.65 -4.59
N TRP A 124 -3.69 25.72 -4.38
CA TRP A 124 -3.35 24.31 -4.23
C TRP A 124 -2.90 23.68 -5.56
N GLU A 125 -3.53 24.04 -6.66
CA GLU A 125 -3.13 23.60 -8.01
C GLU A 125 -1.82 24.26 -8.49
N LEU A 126 -1.59 25.53 -8.10
CA LEU A 126 -0.42 26.33 -8.52
C LEU A 126 0.84 26.03 -7.71
N THR A 127 0.74 25.57 -6.47
CA THR A 127 1.91 25.25 -5.64
C THR A 127 2.55 23.90 -5.99
N GLY A 128 1.85 23.03 -6.73
CA GLY A 128 2.28 21.68 -7.03
C GLY A 128 3.39 21.55 -8.08
N LEU A 129 3.47 22.44 -9.07
CA LEU A 129 4.25 22.20 -10.29
C LEU A 129 5.27 23.31 -10.65
N ALA A 130 5.59 24.20 -9.74
CA ALA A 130 6.59 25.23 -10.01
C ALA A 130 7.99 24.60 -10.10
N ASP A 131 8.47 24.42 -11.32
CA ASP A 131 9.77 23.88 -11.70
C ASP A 131 9.96 22.38 -11.39
N PRO A 132 9.41 21.49 -12.22
CA PRO A 132 9.51 20.03 -12.03
C PRO A 132 10.94 19.48 -12.14
N GLY A 133 11.94 20.32 -12.42
CA GLY A 133 13.31 19.88 -12.60
C GLY A 133 13.53 19.03 -13.87
N LYS A 134 14.70 18.42 -13.98
CA LYS A 134 14.99 17.49 -15.08
C LYS A 134 14.34 16.13 -14.81
N PRO A 135 13.84 15.45 -15.87
CA PRO A 135 13.35 14.08 -15.74
C PRO A 135 14.43 13.15 -15.18
N VAL A 136 14.04 12.30 -14.23
CA VAL A 136 14.95 11.38 -13.54
C VAL A 136 14.44 9.94 -13.69
N VAL A 137 15.34 9.05 -14.13
CA VAL A 137 15.11 7.60 -14.08
C VAL A 137 15.49 7.12 -12.69
N VAL A 138 14.52 6.60 -11.94
CA VAL A 138 14.71 6.33 -10.52
C VAL A 138 15.82 5.31 -10.22
N PRO A 139 15.94 4.16 -10.91
CA PRO A 139 17.04 3.24 -10.69
C PRO A 139 18.43 3.85 -10.92
N ASP A 140 18.55 4.79 -11.83
CA ASP A 140 19.82 5.49 -12.08
C ASP A 140 20.13 6.48 -10.94
N LEU A 141 19.11 7.16 -10.43
CA LEU A 141 19.23 8.01 -9.24
C LEU A 141 19.67 7.20 -8.01
N LEU A 142 19.10 6.01 -7.79
CA LEU A 142 19.52 5.11 -6.71
C LEU A 142 20.99 4.74 -6.85
N THR A 143 21.44 4.39 -8.05
CA THR A 143 22.84 4.07 -8.33
C THR A 143 23.76 5.27 -8.05
N GLN A 144 23.40 6.47 -8.52
CA GLN A 144 24.17 7.70 -8.27
C GLN A 144 24.27 8.04 -6.78
N ARG A 145 23.26 7.67 -5.98
CA ARG A 145 23.20 7.89 -4.53
C ARG A 145 23.80 6.74 -3.71
N GLY A 146 24.35 5.72 -4.35
CA GLY A 146 24.94 4.58 -3.68
C GLY A 146 23.91 3.70 -2.96
N TRP A 147 22.66 3.65 -3.44
CA TRP A 147 21.65 2.74 -2.94
C TRP A 147 21.83 1.39 -3.63
N THR A 148 22.38 0.43 -2.91
CA THR A 148 22.62 -0.95 -3.38
C THR A 148 21.65 -1.94 -2.79
N ASP A 149 20.85 -1.51 -1.81
CA ASP A 149 19.84 -2.32 -1.11
C ASP A 149 18.57 -1.51 -0.92
N LEU A 150 17.43 -2.14 -1.18
CA LEU A 150 16.09 -1.56 -1.05
C LEU A 150 15.15 -2.65 -0.55
N ASP A 151 14.46 -2.40 0.56
CA ASP A 151 13.47 -3.35 1.09
C ASP A 151 12.08 -3.09 0.52
N TYR A 152 11.71 -1.82 0.44
CA TYR A 152 10.34 -1.40 0.13
C TYR A 152 10.28 -0.33 -0.94
N LEU A 153 9.47 -0.57 -1.96
CA LEU A 153 9.19 0.38 -3.05
C LEU A 153 7.72 0.80 -3.00
N LYS A 154 7.44 2.10 -2.84
CA LYS A 154 6.11 2.68 -3.07
C LYS A 154 6.15 3.57 -4.31
N ILE A 155 5.10 3.46 -5.14
CA ILE A 155 4.87 4.32 -6.31
C ILE A 155 3.44 4.85 -6.25
N ASP A 156 3.28 6.18 -6.27
CA ASP A 156 1.98 6.85 -6.19
C ASP A 156 2.12 8.25 -6.81
N ILE A 157 2.04 8.33 -8.14
CA ILE A 157 2.31 9.54 -8.94
C ILE A 157 1.15 9.93 -9.87
N ASP A 158 -0.06 9.50 -9.53
CA ASP A 158 -1.29 9.90 -10.23
C ASP A 158 -1.35 9.56 -11.74
N GLY A 159 -0.79 8.41 -12.16
CA GLY A 159 -1.11 7.92 -13.50
C GLY A 159 -0.02 7.22 -14.32
N ALA A 160 1.26 7.43 -14.05
CA ALA A 160 2.36 6.76 -14.75
C ALA A 160 3.04 5.67 -13.90
N ASP A 161 2.40 5.23 -12.83
CA ASP A 161 2.94 4.31 -11.83
C ASP A 161 3.46 3.03 -12.44
N PHE A 162 2.71 2.44 -13.37
CA PHE A 162 3.12 1.23 -14.07
C PHE A 162 4.34 1.45 -14.99
N GLU A 163 4.43 2.60 -15.68
CA GLU A 163 5.59 2.95 -16.50
C GLU A 163 6.85 3.09 -15.63
N ILE A 164 6.73 3.71 -14.46
CA ILE A 164 7.84 3.83 -13.50
C ILE A 164 8.19 2.47 -12.90
N LEU A 165 7.21 1.64 -12.55
CA LEU A 165 7.44 0.29 -12.05
C LEU A 165 8.26 -0.53 -13.05
N GLN A 166 7.98 -0.44 -14.35
CA GLN A 166 8.71 -1.14 -15.40
C GLN A 166 10.19 -0.75 -15.48
N THR A 167 10.59 0.44 -15.00
CA THR A 167 12.02 0.82 -14.93
C THR A 167 12.83 -0.03 -13.97
N PHE A 168 12.18 -0.75 -13.06
CA PHE A 168 12.81 -1.69 -12.12
C PHE A 168 12.90 -3.12 -12.67
N ASP A 169 12.47 -3.38 -13.91
CA ASP A 169 12.58 -4.71 -14.51
C ASP A 169 14.02 -5.22 -14.48
N GLY A 170 14.21 -6.49 -14.08
CA GLY A 170 15.52 -7.11 -13.87
C GLY A 170 16.34 -6.54 -12.70
N ARG A 171 15.84 -5.54 -11.95
CA ARG A 171 16.57 -4.88 -10.84
C ARG A 171 16.04 -5.25 -9.45
N PHE A 172 14.86 -5.83 -9.34
CA PHE A 172 14.25 -6.17 -8.04
C PHE A 172 15.14 -7.08 -7.20
N ASP A 173 15.73 -8.11 -7.80
CA ASP A 173 16.60 -9.07 -7.09
C ASP A 173 17.93 -8.43 -6.71
N THR A 174 18.55 -7.67 -7.62
CA THR A 174 19.84 -7.01 -7.37
C THR A 174 19.75 -5.91 -6.31
N LEU A 175 18.61 -5.25 -6.20
CA LEU A 175 18.32 -4.29 -5.14
C LEU A 175 17.76 -4.95 -3.87
N GLY A 176 17.44 -6.24 -3.91
CA GLY A 176 16.90 -6.96 -2.75
C GLY A 176 15.49 -6.52 -2.32
N VAL A 177 14.67 -6.06 -3.28
CA VAL A 177 13.30 -5.59 -2.99
C VAL A 177 12.44 -6.76 -2.52
N ILE A 178 11.84 -6.62 -1.33
CA ILE A 178 10.96 -7.63 -0.73
C ILE A 178 9.49 -7.30 -0.84
N ALA A 179 9.14 -6.00 -0.99
CA ALA A 179 7.75 -5.58 -1.10
C ALA A 179 7.59 -4.33 -1.96
N VAL A 180 6.44 -4.26 -2.66
CA VAL A 180 6.06 -3.18 -3.57
C VAL A 180 4.62 -2.76 -3.28
N GLN A 181 4.37 -1.45 -3.17
CA GLN A 181 3.04 -0.85 -3.07
C GLN A 181 2.87 0.15 -4.21
N LEU A 182 1.72 0.11 -4.89
CA LEU A 182 1.42 1.11 -5.89
C LEU A 182 -0.09 1.30 -6.10
N GLU A 183 -0.45 2.49 -6.57
CA GLU A 183 -1.81 2.73 -7.06
C GLU A 183 -2.06 1.93 -8.34
N VAL A 184 -3.27 1.43 -8.52
CA VAL A 184 -3.69 0.67 -9.69
C VAL A 184 -5.06 1.12 -10.17
N ASN A 185 -5.30 1.05 -11.49
CA ASN A 185 -6.61 1.32 -12.09
C ASN A 185 -7.33 0.02 -12.44
N PHE A 186 -8.62 -0.08 -12.09
CA PHE A 186 -9.50 -1.17 -12.51
C PHE A 186 -10.23 -0.89 -13.83
N VAL A 187 -10.02 0.31 -14.36
CA VAL A 187 -10.59 0.75 -15.64
C VAL A 187 -9.46 1.00 -16.63
N GLY A 188 -9.67 0.63 -17.85
CA GLY A 188 -8.70 0.74 -18.92
C GLY A 188 -9.01 -0.21 -20.06
N THR A 189 -8.02 -0.46 -20.92
CA THR A 189 -8.08 -1.40 -22.04
C THR A 189 -7.20 -2.62 -21.77
N GLU A 190 -7.11 -3.53 -22.73
CA GLU A 190 -6.22 -4.69 -22.67
C GLU A 190 -4.79 -4.39 -23.17
N GLN A 191 -4.46 -3.11 -23.42
CA GLN A 191 -3.14 -2.73 -23.93
C GLN A 191 -2.06 -3.04 -22.88
N PRO A 192 -0.96 -3.71 -23.27
CA PRO A 192 0.02 -4.25 -22.32
C PRO A 192 0.85 -3.19 -21.59
N HIS A 193 0.83 -1.94 -22.06
CA HIS A 193 1.56 -0.82 -21.45
C HIS A 193 0.67 0.11 -20.62
N GLU A 194 -0.62 -0.19 -20.53
CA GLU A 194 -1.56 0.64 -19.82
C GLU A 194 -1.45 0.42 -18.32
N HIS A 195 -1.55 1.52 -17.55
CA HIS A 195 -1.57 1.47 -16.09
C HIS A 195 -2.89 0.88 -15.60
N THR A 196 -2.95 -0.44 -15.51
CA THR A 196 -4.11 -1.20 -15.02
C THR A 196 -3.67 -2.28 -14.04
N PHE A 197 -4.57 -2.67 -13.15
CA PHE A 197 -4.33 -3.72 -12.17
C PHE A 197 -3.85 -5.03 -12.83
N HIS A 198 -4.47 -5.46 -13.92
CA HIS A 198 -4.11 -6.73 -14.56
C HIS A 198 -2.70 -6.70 -15.19
N ASN A 199 -2.27 -5.56 -15.73
CA ASN A 199 -0.91 -5.42 -16.26
C ASN A 199 0.12 -5.40 -15.12
N THR A 200 -0.18 -4.67 -14.05
CA THR A 200 0.63 -4.60 -12.85
C THR A 200 0.76 -5.97 -12.18
N ASP A 201 -0.36 -6.69 -11.99
CA ASP A 201 -0.36 -8.02 -11.39
C ASP A 201 0.47 -9.02 -12.22
N ARG A 202 0.26 -9.03 -13.54
CA ARG A 202 1.04 -9.89 -14.44
C ARG A 202 2.54 -9.58 -14.37
N PHE A 203 2.92 -8.31 -14.38
CA PHE A 203 4.32 -7.89 -14.34
C PHE A 203 4.98 -8.27 -13.01
N LEU A 204 4.37 -7.94 -11.88
CA LEU A 204 4.92 -8.23 -10.57
C LEU A 204 4.97 -9.72 -10.27
N ARG A 205 3.97 -10.50 -10.68
CA ARG A 205 4.03 -11.97 -10.60
C ARG A 205 5.19 -12.54 -11.43
N GLY A 206 5.41 -12.00 -12.63
CA GLY A 206 6.57 -12.34 -13.45
C GLY A 206 7.91 -12.00 -12.80
N ALA A 207 7.96 -10.91 -12.03
CA ALA A 207 9.12 -10.49 -11.24
C ALA A 207 9.25 -11.20 -9.89
N GLY A 208 8.38 -12.15 -9.56
CA GLY A 208 8.49 -12.99 -8.35
C GLY A 208 7.78 -12.44 -7.12
N PHE A 209 6.81 -11.55 -7.28
CA PHE A 209 5.97 -11.05 -6.20
C PHE A 209 4.56 -11.65 -6.27
N ASP A 210 3.89 -11.74 -5.13
CA ASP A 210 2.49 -12.13 -5.03
C ASP A 210 1.69 -11.03 -4.33
N LEU A 211 0.38 -10.94 -4.65
CA LEU A 211 -0.52 -9.95 -4.07
C LEU A 211 -0.93 -10.40 -2.66
N PHE A 212 -0.71 -9.56 -1.65
CA PHE A 212 -1.10 -9.83 -0.26
C PHE A 212 -2.27 -8.97 0.23
N ARG A 213 -2.41 -7.75 -0.31
CA ARG A 213 -3.50 -6.85 0.04
C ARG A 213 -3.91 -6.02 -1.16
N LEU A 214 -5.20 -5.73 -1.25
CA LEU A 214 -5.78 -4.87 -2.27
C LEU A 214 -6.86 -4.01 -1.64
N ASP A 215 -6.61 -2.71 -1.55
CA ASP A 215 -7.58 -1.73 -1.08
C ASP A 215 -8.27 -1.12 -2.30
N VAL A 216 -9.56 -1.40 -2.46
CA VAL A 216 -10.34 -1.01 -3.64
C VAL A 216 -11.12 0.27 -3.34
N ARG A 217 -10.93 1.29 -4.17
CA ARG A 217 -11.69 2.54 -4.14
C ARG A 217 -12.87 2.47 -5.11
N ASN A 218 -14.08 2.54 -4.58
CA ASN A 218 -15.30 2.53 -5.38
C ASN A 218 -15.72 3.95 -5.73
N CYS A 219 -16.14 4.16 -6.97
CA CYS A 219 -16.66 5.44 -7.43
C CYS A 219 -18.05 5.27 -8.04
N SER A 220 -19.01 6.02 -7.57
CA SER A 220 -20.36 6.08 -8.17
C SER A 220 -20.36 6.91 -9.44
N THR A 221 -21.32 6.65 -10.32
CA THR A 221 -21.48 7.43 -11.55
C THR A 221 -22.26 8.73 -11.29
N ARG A 222 -22.12 9.72 -12.19
CA ARG A 222 -22.89 10.97 -12.14
C ARG A 222 -24.39 10.77 -12.36
N ALA A 223 -24.79 9.63 -12.95
CA ALA A 223 -26.20 9.31 -13.18
C ALA A 223 -26.95 8.98 -11.89
N LEU A 224 -26.25 8.37 -10.91
CA LEU A 224 -26.79 8.09 -9.58
C LEU A 224 -25.66 8.19 -8.55
N PRO A 225 -25.36 9.41 -8.04
CA PRO A 225 -24.30 9.63 -7.08
C PRO A 225 -24.58 8.95 -5.74
N ALA A 226 -23.57 8.25 -5.20
CA ALA A 226 -23.58 7.77 -3.82
C ALA A 226 -22.86 8.75 -2.89
N ARG A 227 -22.97 8.54 -1.58
CA ARG A 227 -22.27 9.37 -0.58
C ARG A 227 -20.77 9.15 -0.67
N TYR A 228 -20.02 10.23 -0.51
CA TYR A 228 -18.56 10.15 -0.37
C TYR A 228 -18.18 9.58 1.00
N ILE A 229 -17.09 8.84 1.05
CA ILE A 229 -16.51 8.30 2.31
C ILE A 229 -15.78 9.42 3.06
N TRP A 230 -15.11 10.29 2.31
CA TRP A 230 -14.34 11.42 2.84
C TRP A 230 -15.04 12.75 2.55
N PRO A 231 -14.70 13.83 3.25
CA PRO A 231 -15.24 15.17 2.97
C PRO A 231 -14.70 15.76 1.64
N THR A 232 -14.05 14.96 0.82
CA THR A 232 -13.53 15.33 -0.51
C THR A 232 -14.23 14.51 -1.59
N PRO A 233 -14.49 15.08 -2.80
CA PRO A 233 -15.07 14.34 -3.91
C PRO A 233 -14.07 13.33 -4.49
N ALA A 234 -14.17 12.09 -4.06
CA ALA A 234 -13.32 10.99 -4.50
C ALA A 234 -14.07 9.67 -4.41
N GLU A 235 -13.74 8.85 -3.43
CA GLU A 235 -14.31 7.55 -3.17
C GLU A 235 -15.73 7.65 -2.59
N THR A 236 -16.60 6.73 -2.99
CA THR A 236 -17.99 6.65 -2.53
C THR A 236 -18.26 5.32 -1.81
N VAL A 237 -19.26 5.31 -0.92
CA VAL A 237 -19.65 4.12 -0.13
C VAL A 237 -20.12 2.94 -0.99
N SER A 238 -20.49 3.20 -2.25
CA SER A 238 -20.87 2.20 -3.24
C SER A 238 -20.58 2.71 -4.65
N GLY A 239 -20.40 1.81 -5.59
CA GLY A 239 -20.07 2.13 -6.97
C GLY A 239 -19.28 1.01 -7.59
N ARG A 240 -18.69 1.28 -8.75
CA ARG A 240 -17.77 0.33 -9.38
C ARG A 240 -16.35 0.51 -8.85
N PRO A 241 -15.54 -0.53 -8.77
CA PRO A 241 -14.10 -0.40 -8.60
C PRO A 241 -13.53 0.55 -9.67
N PHE A 242 -12.79 1.56 -9.25
CA PHE A 242 -12.20 2.55 -10.15
C PHE A 242 -10.68 2.57 -10.03
N GLN A 243 -10.18 2.76 -8.83
CA GLN A 243 -8.76 2.74 -8.46
C GLN A 243 -8.57 1.91 -7.19
N GLY A 244 -7.34 1.62 -6.85
CA GLY A 244 -7.00 0.95 -5.61
C GLY A 244 -5.53 1.02 -5.29
N GLU A 245 -5.19 0.59 -4.08
CA GLU A 245 -3.82 0.36 -3.64
C GLU A 245 -3.55 -1.13 -3.65
N ALA A 246 -2.51 -1.55 -4.36
CA ALA A 246 -2.09 -2.95 -4.44
C ALA A 246 -0.76 -3.16 -3.72
N TYR A 247 -0.69 -4.20 -2.90
CA TYR A 247 0.43 -4.52 -2.02
C TYR A 247 0.99 -5.89 -2.39
N TYR A 248 2.15 -5.89 -2.99
CA TYR A 248 2.84 -7.09 -3.47
C TYR A 248 4.09 -7.37 -2.64
N ALA A 249 4.33 -8.64 -2.34
CA ALA A 249 5.51 -9.05 -1.61
C ALA A 249 6.08 -10.38 -2.12
N ARG A 250 7.34 -10.68 -1.76
CA ARG A 250 7.96 -11.98 -1.98
C ARG A 250 7.28 -13.02 -1.08
N ASP A 251 6.55 -13.97 -1.66
CA ASP A 251 6.03 -15.11 -0.90
C ASP A 251 7.10 -16.20 -0.77
N VAL A 252 7.85 -16.12 0.32
CA VAL A 252 8.95 -17.06 0.60
C VAL A 252 8.50 -18.42 1.10
N LEU A 253 7.21 -18.61 1.35
CA LEU A 253 6.61 -19.88 1.76
C LEU A 253 5.91 -20.58 0.60
N ALA A 254 5.57 -19.88 -0.47
CA ALA A 254 4.87 -20.47 -1.60
C ALA A 254 5.73 -21.51 -2.31
N PRO A 255 5.21 -22.73 -2.57
CA PRO A 255 5.97 -23.80 -3.21
C PRO A 255 6.56 -23.41 -4.58
N HIS A 256 5.82 -22.62 -5.35
CA HIS A 256 6.24 -22.14 -6.68
C HIS A 256 7.29 -21.00 -6.61
N ARG A 257 7.60 -20.49 -5.40
CA ARG A 257 8.60 -19.46 -5.12
C ARG A 257 9.79 -19.99 -4.29
N ALA A 258 9.88 -21.30 -4.08
CA ALA A 258 10.86 -21.91 -3.17
C ALA A 258 12.32 -21.46 -3.43
N GLU A 259 12.71 -21.28 -4.70
CA GLU A 259 14.04 -20.80 -5.08
C GLU A 259 14.26 -19.33 -4.68
N ALA A 260 13.25 -18.47 -4.79
CA ALA A 260 13.34 -17.06 -4.41
C ALA A 260 13.45 -16.91 -2.88
N GLY A 261 12.69 -17.72 -2.12
CA GLY A 261 12.72 -17.70 -0.65
C GLY A 261 14.06 -18.14 -0.04
N GLY A 262 14.82 -19.00 -0.73
CA GLY A 262 16.15 -19.44 -0.28
C GLY A 262 17.27 -18.41 -0.47
N ARG A 263 17.00 -17.28 -1.16
CA ARG A 263 17.98 -16.23 -1.44
C ARG A 263 17.94 -15.06 -0.47
N LEU A 264 16.87 -14.93 0.34
CA LEU A 264 16.75 -13.82 1.29
C LEU A 264 17.52 -14.11 2.58
N SER A 265 18.20 -13.09 3.11
CA SER A 265 18.84 -13.17 4.43
C SER A 265 17.79 -13.28 5.55
N THR A 266 18.21 -13.71 6.73
CA THR A 266 17.38 -13.76 7.93
C THR A 266 16.75 -12.40 8.23
N GLU A 267 17.54 -11.32 8.08
CA GLU A 267 17.09 -9.94 8.30
C GLU A 267 16.04 -9.51 7.26
N LYS A 268 16.23 -9.87 5.98
CA LYS A 268 15.23 -9.60 4.92
C LYS A 268 13.89 -10.31 5.21
N ILE A 269 13.95 -11.57 5.67
CA ILE A 269 12.73 -12.31 6.05
C ILE A 269 12.06 -11.67 7.26
N ALA A 270 12.82 -11.23 8.26
CA ALA A 270 12.27 -10.51 9.41
C ALA A 270 11.64 -9.17 9.02
N LYS A 271 12.30 -8.40 8.15
CA LYS A 271 11.76 -7.16 7.57
C LYS A 271 10.47 -7.41 6.79
N LEU A 272 10.40 -8.50 6.00
CA LEU A 272 9.20 -8.89 5.27
C LEU A 272 8.01 -9.16 6.21
N ALA A 273 8.23 -9.93 7.29
CA ALA A 273 7.19 -10.15 8.30
C ALA A 273 6.72 -8.82 8.94
N ALA A 274 7.65 -7.89 9.20
CA ALA A 274 7.32 -6.58 9.72
C ALA A 274 6.54 -5.71 8.72
N VAL A 275 6.81 -5.85 7.41
CA VAL A 275 6.03 -5.22 6.34
C VAL A 275 4.60 -5.74 6.33
N PHE A 276 4.37 -7.05 6.43
CA PHE A 276 3.03 -7.63 6.53
C PHE A 276 2.25 -7.08 7.73
N SER A 277 2.90 -6.98 8.90
CA SER A 277 2.29 -6.34 10.07
C SER A 277 1.94 -4.86 9.81
N ALA A 278 2.84 -4.10 9.19
CA ALA A 278 2.61 -2.69 8.83
C ALA A 278 1.53 -2.50 7.77
N TRP A 279 1.26 -3.52 6.96
CA TRP A 279 0.17 -3.55 5.98
C TRP A 279 -1.17 -4.00 6.56
N ASP A 280 -1.23 -4.27 7.87
CA ASP A 280 -2.43 -4.81 8.52
C ASP A 280 -2.87 -6.18 7.98
N VAL A 281 -1.88 -7.02 7.66
CA VAL A 281 -2.02 -8.44 7.33
C VAL A 281 -1.16 -9.30 8.28
N PRO A 282 -1.45 -9.23 9.61
CA PRO A 282 -0.64 -9.89 10.64
C PRO A 282 -0.68 -11.42 10.55
N ASP A 283 -1.66 -11.99 9.90
CA ASP A 283 -1.78 -13.43 9.61
C ASP A 283 -0.67 -13.91 8.67
N ALA A 284 -0.38 -13.18 7.59
CA ALA A 284 0.74 -13.48 6.70
C ALA A 284 2.10 -13.37 7.44
N ALA A 285 2.23 -12.37 8.33
CA ALA A 285 3.40 -12.26 9.20
C ALA A 285 3.54 -13.47 10.13
N ALA A 286 2.45 -13.91 10.77
CA ALA A 286 2.44 -15.06 11.68
C ALA A 286 2.78 -16.35 10.92
N GLU A 287 2.20 -16.56 9.74
CA GLU A 287 2.52 -17.71 8.87
C GLU A 287 4.02 -17.73 8.53
N LEU A 288 4.59 -16.57 8.18
CA LEU A 288 6.02 -16.44 7.90
C LEU A 288 6.89 -16.77 9.12
N LEU A 289 6.53 -16.28 10.32
CA LEU A 289 7.24 -16.59 11.56
C LEU A 289 7.22 -18.10 11.88
N ILE A 290 6.10 -18.76 11.64
CA ILE A 290 5.95 -20.20 11.88
C ILE A 290 6.75 -20.99 10.84
N GLY A 291 6.58 -20.67 9.56
CA GLY A 291 7.21 -21.35 8.43
C GLY A 291 8.74 -21.18 8.36
N ARG A 292 9.27 -20.09 8.96
CA ARG A 292 10.69 -19.78 9.01
C ARG A 292 11.25 -19.69 10.45
N ARG A 293 10.61 -20.38 11.39
CA ARG A 293 10.95 -20.35 12.82
C ARG A 293 12.44 -20.60 13.07
N GLU A 294 13.00 -21.65 12.50
CA GLU A 294 14.43 -22.00 12.69
C GLU A 294 15.37 -20.91 12.15
N THR A 295 15.03 -20.32 11.01
CA THR A 295 15.82 -19.22 10.40
C THR A 295 15.77 -17.95 11.24
N LEU A 296 14.60 -17.62 11.81
CA LEU A 296 14.37 -16.37 12.52
C LEU A 296 14.69 -16.43 14.02
N ALA A 297 14.66 -17.63 14.65
CA ALA A 297 14.90 -17.80 16.08
C ALA A 297 16.26 -17.23 16.59
N PRO A 298 17.34 -17.25 15.80
CA PRO A 298 18.59 -16.59 16.22
C PRO A 298 18.50 -15.06 16.34
N LEU A 299 17.52 -14.44 15.65
CA LEU A 299 17.39 -12.99 15.63
C LEU A 299 16.50 -12.47 16.77
N PHE A 300 15.39 -13.15 17.05
CA PHE A 300 14.44 -12.78 18.11
C PHE A 300 13.60 -13.97 18.59
N ASP A 301 12.94 -13.82 19.73
CA ASP A 301 12.00 -14.79 20.25
C ASP A 301 10.71 -14.82 19.42
N ILE A 302 10.47 -15.93 18.72
CA ILE A 302 9.35 -16.08 17.78
C ILE A 302 8.01 -16.01 18.50
N ASP A 303 7.90 -16.56 19.71
CA ASP A 303 6.63 -16.59 20.44
C ASP A 303 6.25 -15.18 20.90
N THR A 304 7.22 -14.34 21.29
CA THR A 304 7.01 -12.91 21.52
C THR A 304 6.53 -12.21 20.24
N GLY A 305 7.11 -12.51 19.08
CA GLY A 305 6.67 -11.98 17.79
C GLY A 305 5.22 -12.35 17.48
N LEU A 306 4.86 -13.62 17.65
CA LEU A 306 3.50 -14.11 17.44
C LEU A 306 2.49 -13.48 18.40
N ASP A 307 2.87 -13.25 19.67
CA ASP A 307 2.01 -12.57 20.65
C ASP A 307 1.71 -11.12 20.24
N LEU A 308 2.70 -10.39 19.71
CA LEU A 308 2.51 -9.02 19.20
C LEU A 308 1.56 -9.00 18.00
N LEU A 309 1.68 -9.94 17.06
CA LEU A 309 0.79 -10.07 15.91
C LEU A 309 -0.63 -10.45 16.33
N ALA A 310 -0.78 -11.38 17.27
CA ALA A 310 -2.07 -11.73 17.83
C ALA A 310 -2.73 -10.54 18.56
N ALA A 311 -1.94 -9.71 19.25
CA ALA A 311 -2.44 -8.50 19.91
C ALA A 311 -2.92 -7.47 18.87
N GLN A 312 -2.25 -7.33 17.73
CA GLN A 312 -2.68 -6.48 16.61
C GLN A 312 -4.05 -6.91 16.09
N THR A 313 -4.27 -8.19 15.85
CA THR A 313 -5.56 -8.75 15.41
C THR A 313 -6.68 -8.50 16.42
N GLN A 314 -6.34 -8.32 17.71
CA GLN A 314 -7.27 -8.12 18.81
C GLN A 314 -7.30 -6.66 19.31
N ALA A 315 -7.05 -5.69 18.43
CA ALA A 315 -6.91 -4.26 18.81
C ALA A 315 -8.11 -3.70 19.62
N ASN A 316 -9.31 -4.29 19.44
CA ASN A 316 -10.52 -3.91 20.17
C ASN A 316 -10.61 -4.52 21.59
N ARG A 317 -9.71 -5.42 21.97
CA ARG A 317 -9.68 -6.03 23.30
C ARG A 317 -8.79 -5.24 24.25
N ARG A 318 -9.32 -4.88 25.41
CA ARG A 318 -8.55 -4.19 26.47
C ARG A 318 -7.33 -5.00 26.95
N ARG A 319 -7.42 -6.33 26.89
CA ARG A 319 -6.34 -7.28 27.20
C ARG A 319 -6.32 -8.35 26.11
N PRO A 320 -5.47 -8.23 25.10
CA PRO A 320 -5.36 -9.24 24.06
C PRO A 320 -4.82 -10.56 24.66
N LEU A 321 -5.26 -11.66 24.09
CA LEU A 321 -4.75 -13.00 24.38
C LEU A 321 -3.37 -13.16 23.74
N SER A 322 -2.51 -14.00 24.33
CA SER A 322 -1.31 -14.49 23.63
C SER A 322 -1.70 -15.27 22.37
N TYR A 323 -0.80 -15.40 21.43
CA TYR A 323 -1.03 -16.17 20.20
C TYR A 323 -1.54 -17.59 20.50
N ARG A 324 -0.88 -18.29 21.42
CA ARG A 324 -1.27 -19.64 21.82
C ARG A 324 -2.69 -19.70 22.39
N ALA A 325 -3.05 -18.77 23.26
CA ALA A 325 -4.38 -18.71 23.86
C ALA A 325 -5.44 -18.31 22.82
N TYR A 326 -5.11 -17.43 21.88
CA TYR A 326 -5.97 -17.03 20.77
C TYR A 326 -6.28 -18.23 19.86
N MET A 327 -5.27 -18.99 19.46
CA MET A 327 -5.42 -20.19 18.63
C MET A 327 -6.21 -21.29 19.36
N ALA A 328 -5.94 -21.52 20.64
CA ALA A 328 -6.71 -22.48 21.45
C ALA A 328 -8.21 -22.11 21.53
N THR A 329 -8.51 -20.80 21.61
CA THR A 329 -9.91 -20.33 21.60
C THR A 329 -10.55 -20.57 20.23
N PHE A 330 -9.82 -20.32 19.14
CA PHE A 330 -10.30 -20.60 17.79
C PHE A 330 -10.58 -22.10 17.57
N GLU A 331 -9.69 -22.98 18.02
CA GLU A 331 -9.84 -24.44 17.90
C GLU A 331 -11.01 -24.97 18.72
N ALA A 332 -11.23 -24.42 19.93
CA ALA A 332 -12.31 -24.84 20.82
C ALA A 332 -13.69 -24.35 20.34
N ASP A 333 -13.80 -23.13 19.82
CA ASP A 333 -15.06 -22.51 19.39
C ASP A 333 -14.85 -21.63 18.15
N SER A 334 -14.48 -22.25 17.03
CA SER A 334 -14.30 -21.52 15.76
C SER A 334 -15.56 -20.74 15.30
N PRO A 335 -16.82 -21.16 15.56
CA PRO A 335 -17.99 -20.36 15.26
C PRO A 335 -18.03 -18.98 15.92
N GLU A 336 -17.36 -18.79 17.06
CA GLU A 336 -17.22 -17.46 17.68
C GLU A 336 -16.54 -16.44 16.76
N PHE A 337 -15.57 -16.89 15.96
CA PHE A 337 -14.82 -16.05 15.02
C PHE A 337 -15.59 -15.71 13.74
N TYR A 338 -16.73 -16.40 13.46
CA TYR A 338 -17.59 -16.10 12.32
C TYR A 338 -18.68 -15.09 12.66
N ARG A 339 -18.74 -14.61 13.90
CA ARG A 339 -19.69 -13.57 14.27
C ARG A 339 -19.20 -12.22 13.75
N PRO A 340 -20.00 -11.52 12.91
CA PRO A 340 -19.63 -10.21 12.46
C PRO A 340 -19.50 -9.25 13.65
N GLU A 341 -18.50 -8.38 13.61
CA GLU A 341 -18.37 -7.30 14.58
C GLU A 341 -19.56 -6.34 14.41
N GLY A 342 -20.40 -6.23 15.44
CA GLY A 342 -21.59 -5.39 15.45
C GLY A 342 -22.91 -6.18 15.45
N PRO A 343 -24.05 -5.50 15.58
CA PRO A 343 -25.34 -6.17 15.60
C PRO A 343 -25.64 -6.77 14.22
N VAL A 344 -25.68 -8.09 14.17
CA VAL A 344 -26.15 -8.80 12.98
C VAL A 344 -27.58 -8.36 12.68
N PRO A 345 -27.89 -7.86 11.48
CA PRO A 345 -29.25 -7.47 11.13
C PRO A 345 -30.24 -8.59 11.45
N THR A 346 -31.39 -8.25 12.03
CA THR A 346 -32.37 -9.23 12.50
C THR A 346 -32.77 -10.22 11.40
N TRP A 347 -32.83 -9.76 10.15
CA TRP A 347 -33.16 -10.60 9.00
C TRP A 347 -32.08 -11.63 8.68
N GLU A 348 -30.79 -11.34 8.90
CA GLU A 348 -29.71 -12.32 8.74
C GLU A 348 -29.72 -13.36 9.85
N ARG A 349 -30.06 -12.96 11.08
CA ARG A 349 -30.27 -13.89 12.19
C ARG A 349 -31.41 -14.85 11.88
N ILE A 350 -32.52 -14.35 11.32
CA ILE A 350 -33.67 -15.15 10.88
C ILE A 350 -33.24 -16.10 9.75
N LYS A 351 -32.51 -15.61 8.75
CA LYS A 351 -32.02 -16.41 7.61
C LYS A 351 -31.07 -17.53 8.05
N SER A 352 -30.19 -17.24 9.00
CA SER A 352 -29.27 -18.22 9.59
C SER A 352 -30.02 -19.29 10.39
N ALA A 353 -31.00 -18.87 11.21
CA ALA A 353 -31.86 -19.81 11.95
C ALA A 353 -32.68 -20.72 11.00
N TRP A 354 -33.22 -20.16 9.91
CA TRP A 354 -33.94 -20.92 8.87
C TRP A 354 -33.03 -21.91 8.15
N ARG A 355 -31.81 -21.53 7.79
CA ARG A 355 -30.84 -22.47 7.20
C ARG A 355 -30.48 -23.61 8.16
N GLY A 356 -30.27 -23.29 9.43
CA GLY A 356 -30.01 -24.30 10.46
C GLY A 356 -31.18 -25.29 10.68
N TYR A 357 -32.41 -24.80 10.47
CA TYR A 357 -33.61 -25.64 10.57
C TYR A 357 -33.79 -26.58 9.37
N TRP A 358 -33.51 -26.12 8.15
CA TRP A 358 -33.69 -26.92 6.93
C TRP A 358 -32.44 -27.75 6.56
N HIS A 359 -31.29 -27.48 7.14
CA HIS A 359 -30.05 -28.26 7.00
C HIS A 359 -29.47 -28.54 8.38
N PRO A 360 -30.14 -29.45 9.17
CA PRO A 360 -29.55 -29.85 10.43
C PRO A 360 -28.20 -30.51 10.15
N ARG A 361 -27.14 -30.00 10.81
CA ARG A 361 -25.81 -30.59 10.71
C ARG A 361 -25.89 -32.06 11.05
N GLU A 362 -25.58 -32.93 10.10
CA GLU A 362 -25.30 -34.31 10.39
C GLU A 362 -24.20 -34.35 11.45
N LYS A 363 -24.53 -34.88 12.62
CA LYS A 363 -23.51 -35.22 13.62
C LYS A 363 -22.61 -36.25 12.96
N ARG A 364 -21.42 -35.85 12.53
CA ARG A 364 -20.39 -36.83 12.17
C ARG A 364 -19.99 -37.58 13.41
N PRO A 365 -19.86 -38.93 13.32
CA PRO A 365 -19.50 -39.79 14.42
C PRO A 365 -18.11 -39.52 14.96
#